data_80129502873b24d97fa1daf590de98f9
#
_entry.id   80129502873b24d97fa1daf590de98f9
#
_cell.length_a   1.000
_cell.length_b   1.000
_cell.length_c   1.000
_cell.angle_alpha   90.00
_cell.angle_beta   90.00
_cell.angle_gamma   90.00
#
_symmetry.space_group_name_H-M   'P 1'
#
loop_
_entity.id
_entity.type
_entity.pdbx_description
1 polymer ?
#
loop_
_entity_poly.entity_id
_entity_poly.type
_entity_poly.pdbx_seq_one_letter_code
_entity_poly.pdbx_strand_id
1 'polypeptide(L)'
;MEKFQRHIERAAQALNEANIPYMVIGGQAVLMHGEPRFTRDIDITLGVDVNELEKVLRVVKKISLISVVPNEKEFAQHNNVLLLQDEKDGVRFDLLFSFLPYERQAIRRAAIIKVGNTDVFFATAEDTIIHKMFAVRPRYIEDVKGIVNVQQALDEKYIEHWLGEFGTLLN
;
A
#
# COMPACT_ATOMS: atom_id res chain seq x y z
N MET A 1 -10.65 -9.57 -11.69
CA MET A 1 -11.06 -8.60 -10.66
C MET A 1 -11.41 -9.29 -9.35
N GLU A 2 -12.32 -10.27 -9.32
CA GLU A 2 -12.72 -11.01 -8.10
C GLU A 2 -11.57 -11.66 -7.31
N LYS A 3 -10.53 -12.17 -7.99
CA LYS A 3 -9.41 -12.82 -7.34
C LYS A 3 -8.67 -11.84 -6.40
N PHE A 4 -8.28 -10.66 -6.89
CA PHE A 4 -7.59 -9.66 -6.09
C PHE A 4 -8.47 -9.08 -4.98
N GLN A 5 -9.76 -8.89 -5.24
CA GLN A 5 -10.71 -8.44 -4.21
C GLN A 5 -10.76 -9.38 -3.02
N ARG A 6 -10.84 -10.71 -3.26
CA ARG A 6 -10.80 -11.72 -2.17
C ARG A 6 -9.51 -11.69 -1.35
N HIS A 7 -8.37 -11.49 -2.02
CA HIS A 7 -7.08 -11.38 -1.34
C HIS A 7 -6.99 -10.10 -0.51
N ILE A 8 -7.43 -8.97 -1.04
CA ILE A 8 -7.46 -7.69 -0.32
C ILE A 8 -8.40 -7.79 0.88
N GLU A 9 -9.61 -8.34 0.71
CA GLU A 9 -10.57 -8.52 1.79
C GLU A 9 -9.98 -9.38 2.92
N ARG A 10 -9.37 -10.53 2.60
CA ARG A 10 -8.74 -11.42 3.57
C ARG A 10 -7.60 -10.74 4.34
N ALA A 11 -6.74 -10.02 3.63
CA ALA A 11 -5.65 -9.27 4.26
C ALA A 11 -6.18 -8.15 5.17
N ALA A 12 -7.16 -7.40 4.70
CA ALA A 12 -7.82 -6.34 5.46
C ALA A 12 -8.46 -6.85 6.76
N GLN A 13 -9.21 -7.95 6.68
CA GLN A 13 -9.81 -8.60 7.86
C GLN A 13 -8.75 -8.96 8.90
N ALA A 14 -7.66 -9.62 8.46
CA ALA A 14 -6.62 -10.06 9.37
C ALA A 14 -5.85 -8.90 10.01
N LEU A 15 -5.60 -7.81 9.26
CA LEU A 15 -4.97 -6.60 9.78
C LEU A 15 -5.89 -5.86 10.76
N ASN A 16 -7.18 -5.74 10.45
CA ASN A 16 -8.19 -5.15 11.33
C ASN A 16 -8.30 -5.92 12.65
N GLU A 17 -8.39 -7.26 12.61
CA GLU A 17 -8.43 -8.12 13.80
C GLU A 17 -7.16 -8.00 14.67
N ALA A 18 -6.02 -7.77 14.04
CA ALA A 18 -4.75 -7.58 14.74
C ALA A 18 -4.54 -6.14 15.24
N ASN A 19 -5.48 -5.22 14.98
CA ASN A 19 -5.35 -3.80 15.25
C ASN A 19 -4.04 -3.22 14.67
N ILE A 20 -3.73 -3.55 13.42
CA ILE A 20 -2.64 -2.98 12.66
C ILE A 20 -3.24 -1.97 11.67
N PRO A 21 -3.02 -0.66 11.86
CA PRO A 21 -3.45 0.33 10.87
C PRO A 21 -2.73 0.07 9.53
N TYR A 22 -3.41 0.34 8.43
CA TYR A 22 -2.83 0.12 7.09
C TYR A 22 -3.55 0.95 6.05
N MET A 23 -2.95 1.04 4.87
CA MET A 23 -3.61 1.47 3.64
C MET A 23 -3.13 0.63 2.45
N VAL A 24 -4.04 0.28 1.57
CA VAL A 24 -3.73 -0.31 0.26
C VAL A 24 -3.23 0.80 -0.65
N ILE A 25 -2.10 0.57 -1.30
CA ILE A 25 -1.42 1.52 -2.18
C ILE A 25 -1.22 0.91 -3.59
N GLY A 26 -0.28 1.42 -4.33
CA GLY A 26 0.20 0.82 -5.58
C GLY A 26 -0.84 0.77 -6.67
N GLY A 27 -0.84 -0.31 -7.42
CA GLY A 27 -1.74 -0.51 -8.57
C GLY A 27 -3.20 -0.63 -8.19
N GLN A 28 -3.50 -1.18 -7.02
CA GLN A 28 -4.88 -1.33 -6.53
C GLN A 28 -5.49 0.04 -6.17
N ALA A 29 -4.72 0.94 -5.57
CA ALA A 29 -5.17 2.31 -5.29
C ALA A 29 -5.40 3.11 -6.58
N VAL A 30 -4.54 2.93 -7.60
CA VAL A 30 -4.75 3.56 -8.92
C VAL A 30 -6.08 3.11 -9.54
N LEU A 31 -6.44 1.83 -9.42
CA LEU A 31 -7.72 1.32 -9.92
C LEU A 31 -8.94 1.97 -9.23
N MET A 32 -8.77 2.44 -7.99
CA MET A 32 -9.84 3.11 -7.24
C MET A 32 -10.00 4.58 -7.62
N HIS A 33 -8.91 5.25 -8.02
CA HIS A 33 -8.88 6.70 -8.19
C HIS A 33 -8.66 7.16 -9.63
N GLY A 34 -8.17 6.30 -10.51
CA GLY A 34 -7.76 6.64 -11.86
C GLY A 34 -8.36 5.73 -12.93
N GLU A 35 -7.65 5.66 -14.05
CA GLU A 35 -8.06 4.81 -15.17
C GLU A 35 -7.78 3.32 -14.90
N PRO A 36 -8.66 2.41 -15.37
CA PRO A 36 -8.44 0.98 -15.23
C PRO A 36 -7.12 0.53 -15.88
N ARG A 37 -6.31 -0.18 -15.12
CA ARG A 37 -5.08 -0.77 -15.60
C ARG A 37 -4.85 -2.17 -15.04
N PHE A 38 -3.98 -2.93 -15.68
CA PHE A 38 -3.59 -4.24 -15.16
C PHE A 38 -2.59 -4.11 -14.01
N THR A 39 -2.87 -4.79 -12.89
CA THR A 39 -1.95 -4.93 -11.75
C THR A 39 -1.82 -6.39 -11.36
N ARG A 40 -0.65 -6.80 -10.86
CA ARG A 40 -0.31 -8.21 -10.54
C ARG A 40 -0.05 -8.44 -9.06
N ASP A 41 0.06 -7.37 -8.30
CA ASP A 41 0.51 -7.31 -6.92
C ASP A 41 -0.47 -6.51 -6.05
N ILE A 42 -0.39 -6.75 -4.76
CA ILE A 42 -1.13 -6.04 -3.74
C ILE A 42 -0.09 -5.39 -2.83
N ASP A 43 -0.03 -4.08 -2.89
CA ASP A 43 0.88 -3.27 -2.08
C ASP A 43 0.12 -2.69 -0.89
N ILE A 44 0.62 -2.87 0.33
CA ILE A 44 0.01 -2.37 1.57
C ILE A 44 1.07 -1.69 2.42
N THR A 45 0.85 -0.43 2.77
CA THR A 45 1.63 0.25 3.80
C THR A 45 1.01 0.00 5.17
N LEU A 46 1.80 -0.49 6.10
CA LEU A 46 1.40 -0.78 7.48
C LEU A 46 1.67 0.44 8.37
N GLY A 47 0.76 0.76 9.29
CA GLY A 47 0.91 1.84 10.26
C GLY A 47 1.78 1.47 11.48
N VAL A 48 2.68 0.54 11.29
CA VAL A 48 3.65 0.06 12.28
C VAL A 48 5.05 0.04 11.66
N ASP A 49 6.08 0.24 12.47
CA ASP A 49 7.45 0.12 12.03
C ASP A 49 7.96 -1.35 12.13
N VAL A 50 9.17 -1.59 11.65
CA VAL A 50 9.76 -2.94 11.58
C VAL A 50 10.00 -3.60 12.96
N ASN A 51 9.94 -2.85 14.07
CA ASN A 51 10.01 -3.43 15.41
C ASN A 51 8.77 -4.29 15.72
N GLU A 52 7.64 -4.06 15.03
CA GLU A 52 6.42 -4.87 15.12
C GLU A 52 6.43 -6.10 14.17
N LEU A 53 7.57 -6.41 13.55
CA LEU A 53 7.70 -7.50 12.55
C LEU A 53 7.09 -8.81 13.01
N GLU A 54 7.35 -9.24 14.26
CA GLU A 54 6.81 -10.50 14.76
C GLU A 54 5.28 -10.52 14.86
N LYS A 55 4.66 -9.37 15.13
CA LYS A 55 3.21 -9.23 15.10
C LYS A 55 2.68 -9.37 13.68
N VAL A 56 3.33 -8.72 12.71
CA VAL A 56 2.95 -8.80 11.29
C VAL A 56 3.13 -10.21 10.75
N LEU A 57 4.23 -10.91 11.09
CA LEU A 57 4.45 -12.31 10.67
C LEU A 57 3.38 -13.27 11.18
N ARG A 58 2.82 -13.05 12.38
CA ARG A 58 1.68 -13.85 12.87
C ARG A 58 0.44 -13.65 12.00
N VAL A 59 0.18 -12.42 11.56
CA VAL A 59 -0.94 -12.11 10.64
C VAL A 59 -0.71 -12.76 9.28
N VAL A 60 0.48 -12.60 8.71
CA VAL A 60 0.91 -13.18 7.44
C VAL A 60 0.68 -14.70 7.42
N LYS A 61 1.14 -15.40 8.48
CA LYS A 61 0.96 -16.85 8.63
C LYS A 61 -0.51 -17.26 8.73
N LYS A 62 -1.32 -16.49 9.47
CA LYS A 62 -2.76 -16.76 9.64
C LYS A 62 -3.51 -16.78 8.30
N ILE A 63 -3.08 -15.96 7.35
CA ILE A 63 -3.70 -15.86 6.02
C ILE A 63 -2.93 -16.59 4.92
N SER A 64 -2.06 -17.54 5.27
CA SER A 64 -1.31 -18.38 4.32
C SER A 64 -0.52 -17.60 3.27
N LEU A 65 0.07 -16.50 3.69
CA LEU A 65 1.09 -15.81 2.89
C LEU A 65 2.47 -16.36 3.29
N ILE A 66 3.29 -16.63 2.29
CA ILE A 66 4.66 -17.15 2.46
C ILE A 66 5.67 -16.16 1.86
N SER A 67 6.85 -16.10 2.45
CA SER A 67 7.95 -15.26 1.95
C SER A 67 8.44 -15.74 0.59
N VAL A 68 8.77 -14.79 -0.29
CA VAL A 68 9.39 -15.06 -1.59
C VAL A 68 10.92 -14.84 -1.55
N VAL A 69 11.44 -14.46 -0.39
CA VAL A 69 12.88 -14.27 -0.17
C VAL A 69 13.37 -15.16 0.98
N PRO A 70 14.59 -15.68 0.93
CA PRO A 70 15.22 -16.32 2.07
C PRO A 70 15.46 -15.30 3.19
N ASN A 71 15.52 -15.76 4.44
CA ASN A 71 15.80 -14.90 5.60
C ASN A 71 14.88 -13.67 5.69
N GLU A 72 13.57 -13.90 5.58
CA GLU A 72 12.54 -12.86 5.52
C GLU A 72 12.65 -11.80 6.63
N LYS A 73 13.05 -12.21 7.84
CA LYS A 73 13.20 -11.29 8.98
C LYS A 73 14.36 -10.32 8.77
N GLU A 74 15.51 -10.84 8.39
CA GLU A 74 16.69 -10.02 8.10
C GLU A 74 16.42 -9.10 6.91
N PHE A 75 15.79 -9.62 5.86
CA PHE A 75 15.40 -8.82 4.70
C PHE A 75 14.46 -7.69 5.09
N ALA A 76 13.43 -7.96 5.89
CA ALA A 76 12.47 -6.96 6.32
C ALA A 76 13.11 -5.88 7.21
N GLN A 77 14.02 -6.28 8.12
CA GLN A 77 14.74 -5.35 8.98
C GLN A 77 15.65 -4.38 8.20
N HIS A 78 16.23 -4.82 7.09
CA HIS A 78 17.10 -3.98 6.26
C HIS A 78 16.30 -3.12 5.25
N ASN A 79 15.17 -3.62 4.75
CA ASN A 79 14.46 -3.00 3.64
C ASN A 79 13.11 -2.39 4.02
N ASN A 80 12.65 -2.56 5.26
CA ASN A 80 11.32 -2.14 5.73
C ASN A 80 10.16 -2.69 4.89
N VAL A 81 10.30 -3.89 4.32
CA VAL A 81 9.29 -4.54 3.50
C VAL A 81 9.31 -6.06 3.65
N LEU A 82 8.13 -6.67 3.70
CA LEU A 82 7.93 -8.11 3.53
C LEU A 82 7.45 -8.38 2.11
N LEU A 83 8.22 -9.17 1.36
CA LEU A 83 7.85 -9.65 0.03
C LEU A 83 7.24 -11.04 0.14
N LEU A 84 5.95 -11.16 -0.16
CA LEU A 84 5.16 -12.33 0.11
C LEU A 84 4.39 -12.79 -1.14
N GLN A 85 3.89 -14.01 -1.08
CA GLN A 85 2.91 -14.53 -2.04
C GLN A 85 1.90 -15.41 -1.35
N ASP A 86 0.71 -15.48 -1.91
CA ASP A 86 -0.28 -16.47 -1.51
C ASP A 86 0.24 -17.87 -1.84
N GLU A 87 0.20 -18.76 -0.84
CA GLU A 87 0.68 -20.14 -0.95
C GLU A 87 -0.07 -20.94 -2.02
N LYS A 88 -1.34 -20.61 -2.27
CA LYS A 88 -2.26 -21.37 -3.11
C LYS A 88 -2.18 -20.99 -4.58
N ASP A 89 -2.10 -19.70 -4.87
CA ASP A 89 -2.27 -19.19 -6.23
C ASP A 89 -1.22 -18.15 -6.65
N GLY A 90 -0.25 -17.90 -5.79
CA GLY A 90 0.93 -17.09 -6.08
C GLY A 90 0.70 -15.59 -6.24
N VAL A 91 -0.47 -15.07 -5.81
CA VAL A 91 -0.68 -13.60 -5.81
C VAL A 91 0.34 -12.95 -4.89
N ARG A 92 1.04 -11.94 -5.41
CA ARG A 92 2.10 -11.22 -4.71
C ARG A 92 1.53 -10.17 -3.76
N PHE A 93 2.20 -10.04 -2.62
CA PHE A 93 1.93 -9.01 -1.62
C PHE A 93 3.24 -8.36 -1.20
N ASP A 94 3.27 -7.04 -1.21
CA ASP A 94 4.35 -6.25 -0.65
C ASP A 94 3.79 -5.48 0.57
N LEU A 95 4.24 -5.86 1.78
CA LEU A 95 3.84 -5.19 3.02
C LEU A 95 4.98 -4.26 3.46
N LEU A 96 4.76 -2.96 3.36
CA LEU A 96 5.74 -1.93 3.67
C LEU A 96 5.54 -1.45 5.11
N PHE A 97 6.60 -1.44 5.91
CA PHE A 97 6.60 -0.87 7.26
C PHE A 97 6.75 0.64 7.20
N SER A 98 5.94 1.36 7.99
CA SER A 98 6.04 2.81 8.07
C SER A 98 7.27 3.24 8.85
N PHE A 99 8.08 4.11 8.28
CA PHE A 99 9.23 4.73 8.95
C PHE A 99 9.25 6.26 8.81
N LEU A 100 8.41 6.83 7.95
CA LEU A 100 8.30 8.28 7.73
C LEU A 100 7.04 8.85 8.39
N PRO A 101 7.07 10.11 8.88
CA PRO A 101 5.88 10.81 9.37
C PRO A 101 4.76 10.91 8.34
N TYR A 102 5.11 11.04 7.07
CA TYR A 102 4.19 11.07 5.94
C TYR A 102 3.26 9.85 5.91
N GLU A 103 3.83 8.64 5.98
CA GLU A 103 3.05 7.40 5.88
C GLU A 103 1.99 7.30 6.99
N ARG A 104 2.34 7.72 8.21
CA ARG A 104 1.39 7.77 9.33
C ARG A 104 0.26 8.75 9.09
N GLN A 105 0.55 9.88 8.44
CA GLN A 105 -0.48 10.86 8.07
C GLN A 105 -1.36 10.32 6.94
N ALA A 106 -0.79 9.74 5.90
CA ALA A 106 -1.50 9.13 4.78
C ALA A 106 -2.46 8.02 5.26
N ILE A 107 -2.02 7.13 6.16
CA ILE A 107 -2.87 6.08 6.74
C ILE A 107 -4.06 6.68 7.50
N ARG A 108 -3.87 7.78 8.25
CA ARG A 108 -4.99 8.46 8.93
C ARG A 108 -6.00 9.10 7.97
N ARG A 109 -5.56 9.44 6.76
CA ARG A 109 -6.39 10.02 5.69
C ARG A 109 -7.04 8.97 4.80
N ALA A 110 -6.63 7.70 4.93
CA ALA A 110 -7.06 6.61 4.04
C ALA A 110 -8.58 6.59 3.84
N ALA A 111 -8.98 6.43 2.59
CA ALA A 111 -10.38 6.29 2.21
C ALA A 111 -10.88 4.88 2.58
N ILE A 112 -12.07 4.81 3.18
CA ILE A 112 -12.70 3.53 3.50
C ILE A 112 -13.55 3.10 2.32
N ILE A 113 -13.23 1.94 1.75
CA ILE A 113 -13.94 1.35 0.61
C ILE A 113 -14.39 -0.05 0.99
N LYS A 114 -15.65 -0.37 0.75
CA LYS A 114 -16.17 -1.70 1.03
C LYS A 114 -15.75 -2.68 -0.07
N VAL A 115 -15.03 -3.73 0.33
CA VAL A 115 -14.63 -4.84 -0.53
C VAL A 115 -15.28 -6.11 0.04
N GLY A 116 -16.22 -6.69 -0.68
CA GLY A 116 -17.07 -7.73 -0.12
C GLY A 116 -17.84 -7.22 1.10
N ASN A 117 -17.63 -7.83 2.26
CA ASN A 117 -18.25 -7.44 3.53
C ASN A 117 -17.30 -6.65 4.46
N THR A 118 -16.09 -6.33 3.99
CA THR A 118 -15.03 -5.74 4.80
C THR A 118 -14.77 -4.29 4.42
N ASP A 119 -14.61 -3.44 5.43
CA ASP A 119 -14.10 -2.08 5.25
C ASP A 119 -12.58 -2.15 5.06
N VAL A 120 -12.14 -1.68 3.89
CA VAL A 120 -10.74 -1.68 3.47
C VAL A 120 -10.26 -0.25 3.35
N PHE A 121 -9.09 0.03 3.89
CA PHE A 121 -8.47 1.34 3.84
C PHE A 121 -7.58 1.46 2.61
N PHE A 122 -7.89 2.41 1.72
CA PHE A 122 -7.10 2.72 0.54
C PHE A 122 -6.44 4.10 0.68
N ALA A 123 -5.23 4.25 0.17
CA ALA A 123 -4.63 5.57 0.02
C ALA A 123 -5.59 6.48 -0.75
N THR A 124 -5.65 7.78 -0.37
CA THR A 124 -6.42 8.77 -1.13
C THR A 124 -5.84 8.97 -2.53
N ALA A 125 -6.53 9.70 -3.40
CA ALA A 125 -6.01 10.04 -4.71
C ALA A 125 -4.69 10.82 -4.60
N GLU A 126 -4.64 11.81 -3.68
CA GLU A 126 -3.45 12.60 -3.40
C GLU A 126 -2.29 11.74 -2.90
N ASP A 127 -2.55 10.87 -1.91
CA ASP A 127 -1.52 9.99 -1.37
C ASP A 127 -1.03 8.97 -2.41
N THR A 128 -1.91 8.50 -3.30
CA THR A 128 -1.53 7.66 -4.43
C THR A 128 -0.61 8.40 -5.40
N ILE A 129 -0.92 9.67 -5.72
CA ILE A 129 -0.06 10.53 -6.54
C ILE A 129 1.31 10.72 -5.89
N ILE A 130 1.33 11.09 -4.60
CA ILE A 130 2.58 11.32 -3.85
C ILE A 130 3.45 10.07 -3.85
N HIS A 131 2.91 8.89 -3.54
CA HIS A 131 3.64 7.63 -3.60
C HIS A 131 4.24 7.34 -4.98
N LYS A 132 3.46 7.60 -6.04
CA LYS A 132 3.93 7.38 -7.42
C LYS A 132 5.03 8.34 -7.82
N MET A 133 4.90 9.61 -7.46
CA MET A 133 5.91 10.62 -7.77
C MET A 133 7.21 10.40 -7.00
N PHE A 134 7.14 10.00 -5.73
CA PHE A 134 8.31 9.68 -4.91
C PHE A 134 9.11 8.50 -5.47
N ALA A 135 8.45 7.46 -5.97
CA ALA A 135 9.11 6.27 -6.49
C ALA A 135 9.74 6.44 -7.88
N VAL A 136 9.54 7.57 -8.56
CA VAL A 136 10.17 8.03 -9.81
C VAL A 136 10.38 6.91 -10.86
N ARG A 137 9.30 6.24 -11.28
CA ARG A 137 9.36 5.27 -12.38
C ARG A 137 8.58 5.80 -13.59
N PRO A 138 9.08 5.65 -14.84
CA PRO A 138 8.40 6.21 -16.04
C PRO A 138 6.90 5.83 -16.13
N ARG A 139 6.55 4.58 -15.82
CA ARG A 139 5.16 4.10 -15.81
C ARG A 139 4.27 4.84 -14.81
N TYR A 140 4.83 5.40 -13.74
CA TYR A 140 4.07 6.07 -12.70
C TYR A 140 3.54 7.43 -13.13
N ILE A 141 4.17 8.06 -14.10
CA ILE A 141 3.68 9.30 -14.71
C ILE A 141 2.32 9.07 -15.38
N GLU A 142 2.14 7.93 -16.06
CA GLU A 142 0.85 7.58 -16.67
C GLU A 142 -0.23 7.28 -15.61
N ASP A 143 0.13 6.60 -14.52
CA ASP A 143 -0.77 6.38 -13.38
C ASP A 143 -1.25 7.73 -12.79
N VAL A 144 -0.33 8.69 -12.60
CA VAL A 144 -0.66 10.03 -12.07
C VAL A 144 -1.56 10.79 -13.04
N LYS A 145 -1.25 10.80 -14.34
CA LYS A 145 -2.11 11.43 -15.35
C LYS A 145 -3.52 10.85 -15.33
N GLY A 146 -3.64 9.51 -15.25
CA GLY A 146 -4.94 8.83 -15.16
C GLY A 146 -5.75 9.25 -13.93
N ILE A 147 -5.09 9.43 -12.77
CA ILE A 147 -5.75 9.92 -11.56
C ILE A 147 -6.20 11.38 -11.75
N VAL A 148 -5.32 12.26 -12.20
CA VAL A 148 -5.61 13.68 -12.39
C VAL A 148 -6.77 13.89 -13.39
N ASN A 149 -6.83 13.08 -14.44
CA ASN A 149 -7.92 13.17 -15.45
C ASN A 149 -9.29 12.77 -14.88
N VAL A 150 -9.33 11.86 -13.91
CA VAL A 150 -10.58 11.33 -13.36
C VAL A 150 -11.05 12.14 -12.14
N GLN A 151 -10.13 12.61 -11.32
CA GLN A 151 -10.44 13.34 -10.09
C GLN A 151 -10.78 14.81 -10.38
N GLN A 152 -11.96 15.25 -9.92
CA GLN A 152 -12.44 16.63 -10.12
C GLN A 152 -11.90 17.62 -9.09
N ALA A 153 -11.50 17.14 -7.92
CA ALA A 153 -11.02 17.97 -6.82
C ALA A 153 -9.87 17.24 -6.10
N LEU A 154 -8.65 17.73 -6.30
CA LEU A 154 -7.46 17.27 -5.60
C LEU A 154 -6.97 18.36 -4.66
N ASP A 155 -6.49 18.00 -3.49
CA ASP A 155 -5.78 18.91 -2.59
C ASP A 155 -4.34 19.11 -3.10
N GLU A 156 -4.21 20.02 -4.10
CA GLU A 156 -2.92 20.33 -4.72
C GLU A 156 -1.89 20.81 -3.69
N LYS A 157 -2.33 21.60 -2.69
CA LYS A 157 -1.42 22.11 -1.64
C LYS A 157 -0.85 20.99 -0.79
N TYR A 158 -1.64 19.97 -0.49
CA TYR A 158 -1.19 18.77 0.22
C TYR A 158 -0.15 18.00 -0.61
N ILE A 159 -0.42 17.82 -1.90
CA ILE A 159 0.50 17.15 -2.83
C ILE A 159 1.82 17.92 -2.93
N GLU A 160 1.75 19.23 -3.19
CA GLU A 160 2.94 20.11 -3.30
C GLU A 160 3.77 20.10 -2.02
N HIS A 161 3.12 20.19 -0.86
CA HIS A 161 3.80 20.16 0.43
C HIS A 161 4.66 18.91 0.58
N TRP A 162 4.08 17.72 0.40
CA TRP A 162 4.81 16.47 0.60
C TRP A 162 5.85 16.19 -0.48
N LEU A 163 5.59 16.54 -1.73
CA LEU A 163 6.60 16.44 -2.79
C LEU A 163 7.78 17.38 -2.53
N GLY A 164 7.51 18.57 -1.98
CA GLY A 164 8.55 19.51 -1.54
C GLY A 164 9.42 18.96 -0.41
N GLU A 165 8.78 18.39 0.64
CA GLU A 165 9.49 17.73 1.75
C GLU A 165 10.38 16.59 1.25
N PHE A 166 9.88 15.74 0.35
CA PHE A 166 10.68 14.65 -0.23
C PHE A 166 11.82 15.16 -1.12
N GLY A 167 11.61 16.25 -1.86
CA GLY A 167 12.67 16.88 -2.65
C GLY A 167 13.83 17.37 -1.79
N THR A 168 13.56 17.81 -0.56
CA THR A 168 14.62 18.24 0.37
C THR A 168 15.38 17.07 1.00
N LEU A 169 14.77 15.90 1.11
CA LEU A 169 15.41 14.69 1.65
C LEU A 169 16.34 13.99 0.64
N LEU A 170 16.18 14.28 -0.65
CA LEU A 170 16.96 13.66 -1.74
C LEU A 170 18.15 14.52 -2.21
N ASN A 171 18.31 15.73 -1.69
CA ASN A 171 19.42 16.65 -1.92
C ASN A 171 20.38 16.67 -0.73
#